data_400a16e5a9a0e9e867ffab11d0fdbf0a
#
_entry.id   400a16e5a9a0e9e867ffab11d0fdbf0a
#
_cell.length_a   1.000
_cell.length_b   1.000
_cell.length_c   1.000
_cell.angle_alpha   90.00
_cell.angle_beta   90.00
_cell.angle_gamma   90.00
#
_symmetry.space_group_name_H-M   'P 1'
#
loop_
_entity.id
_entity.type
_entity.pdbx_description
1 polymer ?
#
loop_
_entity_poly.entity_id
_entity_poly.type
_entity_poly.pdbx_seq_one_letter_code
_entity_poly.pdbx_strand_id
1 'polypeptide(L)'
;MDSITRIKEYIKQNFPNWKKIAYSEFNDKIDFRTDWSELYKIHDEEVILISYTNISITGTDRPKPQLRVFLDEYKKPFYFAKQHQLRYYLFSIFTKDDKMAKGLNNFNPKEYIISIETNLDKEGSRRDLRSIYDYANEKINGRKFLKCSRSNYKADINEASFIYIGTPEAPHKEIFENFVDIFDSRPYLNSTTEENIHIEENNLGANITNPYRPYITAIKSKPFLLLAGIAGTGKSRIVRELARACWEEGSEEYNAQKPKNFQMVQVKPNWHDSSDLIGYVSRVSGKAEYVAGDFLRFVAKAWEDEDTPYFLCLDEMNLAPVEQYFAEYLSVVESRKSHEDGTVTTDPILEKVDEEWYFNLTASLTTDEDVRKQFNESGISIPQNLIVVGTVNMDETTFSFSRKVLDRAMTIEMNDVDLHGGLTERNEQIGKLGKAELIGNAVEGVDVYAGNKDVCEKVLTYLDAVNAVLNGTPFKVAYRTRNEFLLYVVNNLPYNKDENETKLEPGYVVARALDEITSMKVLSRIEGDDTKVSDEFIDRLRKTIEDGLKAVSGEEQTITSISLAKLKEMKAKLASGYTSFWS
;
A
#
# COMPACT_ATOMS: atom_id res chain seq x y z
N MET A 1 25.52 23.91 -28.04
CA MET A 1 25.58 22.43 -28.13
C MET A 1 24.26 21.94 -27.57
N ASP A 2 23.53 21.07 -28.27
CA ASP A 2 22.28 20.57 -27.75
C ASP A 2 22.50 19.57 -26.60
N SER A 3 21.48 19.30 -25.80
CA SER A 3 21.57 18.42 -24.62
C SER A 3 22.05 17.01 -25.00
N ILE A 4 21.63 16.49 -26.14
CA ILE A 4 21.99 15.16 -26.64
C ILE A 4 23.49 15.05 -26.91
N THR A 5 24.04 16.02 -27.63
CA THR A 5 25.50 16.07 -27.91
C THR A 5 26.31 16.15 -26.61
N ARG A 6 25.85 16.95 -25.65
CA ARG A 6 26.52 17.09 -24.34
C ARG A 6 26.51 15.78 -23.56
N ILE A 7 25.40 15.05 -23.56
CA ILE A 7 25.33 13.75 -22.86
C ILE A 7 26.28 12.73 -23.50
N LYS A 8 26.32 12.67 -24.83
CA LYS A 8 27.22 11.76 -25.55
C LYS A 8 28.70 12.06 -25.26
N GLU A 9 29.08 13.34 -25.26
CA GLU A 9 30.43 13.75 -24.86
C GLU A 9 30.71 13.39 -23.42
N TYR A 10 29.74 13.59 -22.55
CA TYR A 10 29.82 13.23 -21.14
C TYR A 10 30.09 11.74 -20.95
N ILE A 11 29.31 10.86 -21.59
CA ILE A 11 29.49 9.40 -21.53
C ILE A 11 30.89 9.05 -22.04
N LYS A 12 31.32 9.59 -23.16
CA LYS A 12 32.63 9.34 -23.74
C LYS A 12 33.79 9.74 -22.83
N GLN A 13 33.62 10.85 -22.10
CA GLN A 13 34.67 11.35 -21.20
C GLN A 13 34.77 10.57 -19.89
N ASN A 14 33.61 10.16 -19.34
CA ASN A 14 33.55 9.57 -18.01
C ASN A 14 33.56 8.03 -18.03
N PHE A 15 33.17 7.42 -19.16
CA PHE A 15 33.11 5.96 -19.34
C PHE A 15 33.93 5.49 -20.56
N PRO A 16 35.27 5.73 -20.58
CA PRO A 16 36.08 5.40 -21.73
C PRO A 16 36.17 3.90 -22.03
N ASN A 17 35.79 3.05 -21.06
CA ASN A 17 35.80 1.59 -21.19
C ASN A 17 34.49 1.04 -21.80
N TRP A 18 33.45 1.87 -21.90
CA TRP A 18 32.21 1.46 -22.53
C TRP A 18 32.38 1.40 -24.03
N LYS A 19 32.00 0.28 -24.61
CA LYS A 19 32.09 0.07 -26.06
C LYS A 19 30.70 0.24 -26.68
N LYS A 20 30.59 1.22 -27.55
CA LYS A 20 29.39 1.36 -28.39
C LYS A 20 29.28 0.18 -29.35
N ILE A 21 28.11 -0.45 -29.40
CA ILE A 21 27.81 -1.56 -30.32
C ILE A 21 26.74 -1.16 -31.33
N ALA A 22 26.69 -1.88 -32.44
CA ALA A 22 25.75 -1.61 -33.51
C ALA A 22 24.44 -2.38 -33.32
N TYR A 23 23.32 -1.79 -33.68
CA TYR A 23 22.02 -2.47 -33.67
C TYR A 23 21.95 -3.71 -34.58
N SER A 24 22.82 -3.76 -35.61
CA SER A 24 22.92 -4.91 -36.51
C SER A 24 23.31 -6.22 -35.81
N GLU A 25 23.83 -6.15 -34.59
CA GLU A 25 24.13 -7.35 -33.78
C GLU A 25 22.85 -8.07 -33.28
N PHE A 26 21.69 -7.43 -33.34
CA PHE A 26 20.43 -7.97 -32.83
C PHE A 26 19.46 -8.50 -33.91
N ASN A 27 19.85 -8.57 -35.17
CA ASN A 27 19.04 -9.12 -36.29
C ASN A 27 17.59 -8.58 -36.40
N ASP A 28 17.26 -7.46 -35.79
CA ASP A 28 15.94 -6.87 -35.78
C ASP A 28 15.84 -5.62 -36.67
N LYS A 29 14.64 -5.39 -37.18
CA LYS A 29 14.34 -4.17 -37.92
C LYS A 29 14.16 -3.00 -36.94
N ILE A 30 15.07 -2.05 -36.97
CA ILE A 30 15.02 -0.83 -36.15
C ILE A 30 13.99 0.15 -36.76
N ASP A 31 13.00 0.53 -35.98
CA ASP A 31 11.92 1.45 -36.37
C ASP A 31 11.90 2.75 -35.52
N PHE A 32 13.02 3.08 -34.87
CA PHE A 32 13.22 4.28 -34.08
C PHE A 32 14.54 4.99 -34.43
N ARG A 33 14.72 6.20 -33.88
CA ARG A 33 15.89 7.03 -34.14
C ARG A 33 17.13 6.55 -33.38
N THR A 34 18.07 5.95 -34.10
CA THR A 34 19.33 5.42 -33.54
C THR A 34 20.34 6.53 -33.18
N ASP A 35 20.15 7.76 -33.68
CA ASP A 35 20.94 8.92 -33.26
C ASP A 35 20.54 9.45 -31.87
N TRP A 36 19.34 9.08 -31.39
CA TRP A 36 18.83 9.44 -30.07
C TRP A 36 18.86 8.27 -29.07
N SER A 37 19.27 7.10 -29.51
CA SER A 37 19.38 5.91 -28.67
C SER A 37 20.64 5.13 -29.07
N GLU A 38 21.45 4.75 -28.10
CA GLU A 38 22.72 4.07 -28.35
C GLU A 38 22.87 2.86 -27.42
N LEU A 39 23.46 1.80 -27.97
CA LEU A 39 23.80 0.58 -27.23
C LEU A 39 25.23 0.64 -26.77
N TYR A 40 25.46 0.28 -25.52
CA TYR A 40 26.78 0.19 -24.93
C TYR A 40 27.00 -1.16 -24.27
N LYS A 41 28.14 -1.75 -24.51
CA LYS A 41 28.66 -2.88 -23.76
C LYS A 41 29.45 -2.34 -22.58
N ILE A 42 29.02 -2.68 -21.36
CA ILE A 42 29.61 -2.23 -20.10
C ILE A 42 30.36 -3.37 -19.41
N HIS A 43 30.48 -3.37 -18.09
CA HIS A 43 31.17 -4.40 -17.33
C HIS A 43 30.74 -5.83 -17.71
N ASP A 44 31.63 -6.81 -17.66
CA ASP A 44 31.41 -8.25 -17.86
C ASP A 44 30.58 -8.66 -19.09
N GLU A 45 30.66 -7.81 -20.14
CA GLU A 45 29.94 -8.00 -21.39
C GLU A 45 28.44 -7.64 -21.37
N GLU A 46 27.89 -7.10 -20.30
CA GLU A 46 26.51 -6.63 -20.23
C GLU A 46 26.25 -5.49 -21.25
N VAL A 47 25.09 -5.59 -21.92
CA VAL A 47 24.66 -4.58 -22.90
C VAL A 47 23.51 -3.75 -22.32
N ILE A 48 23.65 -2.44 -22.39
CA ILE A 48 22.60 -1.48 -22.01
C ILE A 48 22.17 -0.62 -23.20
N LEU A 49 20.93 -0.15 -23.19
CA LEU A 49 20.41 0.82 -24.15
C LEU A 49 20.13 2.14 -23.46
N ILE A 50 20.73 3.21 -23.95
CA ILE A 50 20.55 4.57 -23.45
C ILE A 50 19.85 5.38 -24.52
N SER A 51 18.71 5.97 -24.18
CA SER A 51 18.06 7.00 -24.98
C SER A 51 18.31 8.38 -24.40
N TYR A 52 18.49 9.36 -25.26
CA TYR A 52 18.80 10.74 -24.91
C TYR A 52 17.60 11.63 -25.14
N THR A 53 17.19 12.39 -24.14
CA THR A 53 16.03 13.25 -24.22
C THR A 53 16.35 14.70 -23.91
N ASN A 54 15.58 15.61 -24.52
CA ASN A 54 15.59 17.02 -24.18
C ASN A 54 14.47 17.32 -23.17
N ILE A 55 14.77 18.16 -22.19
CA ILE A 55 13.78 18.67 -21.26
C ILE A 55 13.22 19.97 -21.83
N SER A 56 11.92 20.00 -22.09
CA SER A 56 11.21 21.17 -22.59
C SER A 56 10.60 21.98 -21.45
N ILE A 57 10.69 23.29 -21.54
CA ILE A 57 9.98 24.22 -20.64
C ILE A 57 8.72 24.70 -21.34
N THR A 58 7.57 24.55 -20.67
CA THR A 58 6.28 25.01 -21.20
C THR A 58 5.57 25.91 -20.20
N GLY A 59 4.76 26.83 -20.68
CA GLY A 59 4.02 27.77 -19.83
C GLY A 59 4.92 28.83 -19.21
N THR A 60 5.86 29.38 -19.99
CA THR A 60 6.81 30.42 -19.56
C THR A 60 6.13 31.70 -19.03
N ASP A 61 4.86 31.90 -19.35
CA ASP A 61 4.04 33.03 -18.87
C ASP A 61 3.44 32.78 -17.48
N ARG A 62 3.60 31.55 -16.94
CA ARG A 62 3.11 31.18 -15.61
C ARG A 62 4.14 31.47 -14.54
N PRO A 63 3.72 31.76 -13.30
CA PRO A 63 4.63 31.93 -12.15
C PRO A 63 5.53 30.70 -11.92
N LYS A 64 5.02 29.52 -12.25
CA LYS A 64 5.78 28.24 -12.21
C LYS A 64 5.68 27.53 -13.56
N PRO A 65 6.66 27.68 -14.45
CA PRO A 65 6.70 26.95 -15.72
C PRO A 65 6.87 25.46 -15.48
N GLN A 66 6.34 24.63 -16.37
CA GLN A 66 6.47 23.18 -16.31
C GLN A 66 7.73 22.72 -17.04
N LEU A 67 8.47 21.80 -16.43
CA LEU A 67 9.60 21.08 -17.04
C LEU A 67 9.11 19.72 -17.53
N ARG A 68 9.13 19.47 -18.84
CA ARG A 68 8.53 18.26 -19.40
C ARG A 68 9.52 17.44 -20.22
N VAL A 69 9.40 16.12 -20.05
CA VAL A 69 9.95 15.11 -20.95
C VAL A 69 8.78 14.50 -21.73
N PHE A 70 8.92 14.41 -23.06
CA PHE A 70 7.98 13.70 -23.91
C PHE A 70 8.45 12.25 -24.04
N LEU A 71 7.60 11.30 -23.70
CA LEU A 71 7.96 9.89 -23.53
C LEU A 71 7.58 9.01 -24.71
N ASP A 72 6.61 9.42 -25.53
CA ASP A 72 6.10 8.58 -26.64
C ASP A 72 7.17 8.21 -27.67
N GLU A 73 8.14 9.09 -27.93
CA GLU A 73 9.24 8.82 -28.87
C GLU A 73 10.22 7.77 -28.35
N TYR A 74 10.22 7.53 -27.03
CA TYR A 74 11.15 6.61 -26.36
C TYR A 74 10.53 5.24 -26.05
N LYS A 75 9.23 5.07 -26.30
CA LYS A 75 8.56 3.77 -26.11
C LYS A 75 9.12 2.69 -27.04
N LYS A 76 9.42 3.02 -28.30
CA LYS A 76 9.98 2.05 -29.24
C LYS A 76 11.38 1.55 -28.86
N PRO A 77 12.36 2.39 -28.53
CA PRO A 77 13.64 1.91 -27.99
C PRO A 77 13.46 1.13 -26.67
N PHE A 78 12.53 1.52 -25.82
CA PHE A 78 12.20 0.78 -24.61
C PHE A 78 11.69 -0.64 -24.93
N TYR A 79 10.76 -0.78 -25.89
CA TYR A 79 10.27 -2.11 -26.31
C TYR A 79 11.36 -2.97 -26.96
N PHE A 80 12.26 -2.35 -27.71
CA PHE A 80 13.43 -3.04 -28.23
C PHE A 80 14.31 -3.58 -27.09
N ALA A 81 14.62 -2.75 -26.11
CA ALA A 81 15.38 -3.18 -24.94
C ALA A 81 14.67 -4.32 -24.19
N LYS A 82 13.37 -4.19 -24.00
CA LYS A 82 12.53 -5.19 -23.35
C LYS A 82 12.55 -6.55 -24.10
N GLN A 83 12.43 -6.53 -25.42
CA GLN A 83 12.46 -7.73 -26.26
C GLN A 83 13.80 -8.46 -26.18
N HIS A 84 14.91 -7.73 -26.08
CA HIS A 84 16.27 -8.27 -26.02
C HIS A 84 16.82 -8.39 -24.58
N GLN A 85 15.99 -8.20 -23.56
CA GLN A 85 16.36 -8.27 -22.14
C GLN A 85 17.53 -7.32 -21.77
N LEU A 86 17.56 -6.13 -22.38
CA LEU A 86 18.57 -5.11 -22.14
C LEU A 86 18.06 -4.13 -21.10
N ARG A 87 18.94 -3.61 -20.26
CA ARG A 87 18.61 -2.47 -19.40
C ARG A 87 18.40 -1.22 -20.22
N TYR A 88 17.40 -0.43 -19.86
CA TYR A 88 17.02 0.77 -20.58
C TYR A 88 17.07 2.01 -19.69
N TYR A 89 17.77 3.03 -20.18
CA TYR A 89 17.91 4.32 -19.50
C TYR A 89 17.50 5.48 -20.41
N LEU A 90 16.76 6.43 -19.84
CA LEU A 90 16.44 7.69 -20.49
C LEU A 90 17.21 8.82 -19.81
N PHE A 91 18.09 9.48 -20.56
CA PHE A 91 19.07 10.42 -20.04
C PHE A 91 18.87 11.83 -20.57
N SER A 92 19.04 12.84 -19.70
CA SER A 92 19.06 14.25 -20.10
C SER A 92 20.03 15.06 -19.26
N ILE A 93 20.60 16.09 -19.84
CA ILE A 93 21.26 17.19 -19.12
C ILE A 93 20.36 18.41 -19.24
N PHE A 94 19.88 18.90 -18.12
CA PHE A 94 19.12 20.14 -18.04
C PHE A 94 20.05 21.28 -17.66
N THR A 95 20.15 22.28 -18.51
CA THR A 95 20.91 23.50 -18.24
C THR A 95 19.92 24.66 -18.20
N LYS A 96 19.96 25.42 -17.12
CA LYS A 96 19.25 26.67 -17.00
C LYS A 96 19.98 27.71 -17.85
N ASP A 97 19.35 28.18 -18.93
CA ASP A 97 19.82 29.34 -19.65
C ASP A 97 19.03 30.60 -19.23
N ASP A 98 19.60 31.79 -19.48
CA ASP A 98 19.01 33.06 -19.04
C ASP A 98 17.68 33.39 -19.75
N LYS A 99 17.38 32.77 -20.88
CA LYS A 99 16.11 32.94 -21.60
C LYS A 99 14.98 32.13 -20.98
N MET A 100 15.32 31.06 -20.28
CA MET A 100 14.39 30.16 -19.60
C MET A 100 14.13 30.55 -18.13
N ALA A 101 14.77 31.61 -17.65
CA ALA A 101 14.92 31.91 -16.24
C ALA A 101 13.73 32.55 -15.53
N LYS A 102 12.72 33.02 -16.22
CA LYS A 102 11.51 33.56 -15.56
C LYS A 102 10.81 32.47 -14.76
N GLY A 103 10.85 32.56 -13.45
CA GLY A 103 10.28 31.57 -12.52
C GLY A 103 11.20 30.45 -12.07
N LEU A 104 12.47 30.43 -12.51
CA LEU A 104 13.51 29.51 -12.08
C LEU A 104 14.70 30.21 -11.39
N ASN A 105 14.49 31.42 -10.89
CA ASN A 105 15.56 32.32 -10.45
C ASN A 105 16.36 31.82 -9.23
N ASN A 106 15.82 30.91 -8.44
CA ASN A 106 16.42 30.45 -7.21
C ASN A 106 17.16 29.10 -7.35
N PHE A 107 17.49 28.71 -8.56
CA PHE A 107 18.15 27.43 -8.80
C PHE A 107 19.67 27.50 -8.66
N ASN A 108 20.17 26.72 -7.75
CA ASN A 108 21.58 26.43 -7.61
C ASN A 108 21.74 24.90 -7.37
N PRO A 109 22.46 24.14 -8.20
CA PRO A 109 23.30 24.56 -9.33
C PRO A 109 22.51 24.89 -10.62
N LYS A 110 23.17 25.52 -11.55
CA LYS A 110 22.61 25.93 -12.86
C LYS A 110 22.38 24.78 -13.84
N GLU A 111 22.96 23.65 -13.58
CA GLU A 111 22.94 22.48 -14.45
C GLU A 111 22.66 21.21 -13.64
N TYR A 112 21.79 20.36 -14.18
CA TYR A 112 21.44 19.06 -13.60
C TYR A 112 21.54 17.96 -14.64
N ILE A 113 22.04 16.81 -14.22
CA ILE A 113 21.91 15.57 -14.97
C ILE A 113 20.66 14.88 -14.45
N ILE A 114 19.75 14.56 -15.34
CA ILE A 114 18.51 13.86 -15.03
C ILE A 114 18.53 12.54 -15.79
N SER A 115 18.45 11.46 -15.07
CA SER A 115 18.19 10.16 -15.67
C SER A 115 16.87 9.62 -15.16
N ILE A 116 16.13 9.05 -16.06
CA ILE A 116 14.84 8.44 -15.79
C ILE A 116 14.99 6.96 -16.13
N GLU A 117 14.98 6.15 -15.11
CA GLU A 117 14.70 4.73 -15.28
C GLU A 117 13.21 4.55 -15.12
N THR A 118 12.56 4.04 -16.13
CA THR A 118 11.11 3.97 -16.14
C THR A 118 10.62 2.76 -16.92
N ASN A 119 9.54 2.18 -16.43
CA ASN A 119 8.71 1.29 -17.23
C ASN A 119 7.78 2.16 -18.08
N LEU A 120 8.16 2.40 -19.34
CA LEU A 120 7.39 3.26 -20.25
C LEU A 120 6.01 2.68 -20.63
N ASP A 121 5.73 1.43 -20.33
CA ASP A 121 4.37 0.86 -20.44
C ASP A 121 3.39 1.53 -19.46
N LYS A 122 3.90 1.94 -18.30
CA LYS A 122 3.12 2.56 -17.23
C LYS A 122 3.14 4.10 -17.26
N GLU A 123 3.90 4.70 -18.17
CA GLU A 123 3.99 6.15 -18.30
C GLU A 123 3.06 6.67 -19.40
N GLY A 124 2.47 7.86 -19.18
CA GLY A 124 1.75 8.58 -20.20
C GLY A 124 2.66 9.13 -21.31
N SER A 125 2.12 9.97 -22.18
CA SER A 125 2.88 10.58 -23.29
C SER A 125 3.92 11.62 -22.85
N ARG A 126 3.87 12.07 -21.62
CA ARG A 126 4.76 13.12 -21.07
C ARG A 126 4.84 13.04 -19.55
N ARG A 127 5.96 13.50 -19.01
CA ARG A 127 6.16 13.63 -17.57
C ARG A 127 6.59 15.05 -17.20
N ASP A 128 5.98 15.62 -16.18
CA ASP A 128 6.37 16.90 -15.59
C ASP A 128 7.42 16.64 -14.48
N LEU A 129 8.57 17.30 -14.61
CA LEU A 129 9.69 17.19 -13.68
C LEU A 129 9.79 18.39 -12.73
N ARG A 130 8.83 19.32 -12.75
CA ARG A 130 8.94 20.57 -11.97
C ARG A 130 9.00 20.33 -10.47
N SER A 131 8.09 19.53 -9.95
CA SER A 131 8.05 19.24 -8.51
C SER A 131 9.31 18.49 -8.06
N ILE A 132 9.83 17.59 -8.91
CA ILE A 132 11.08 16.87 -8.65
C ILE A 132 12.26 17.83 -8.61
N TYR A 133 12.25 18.80 -9.49
CA TYR A 133 13.29 19.83 -9.57
C TYR A 133 13.23 20.76 -8.35
N ASP A 134 12.03 21.20 -7.93
CA ASP A 134 11.84 22.01 -6.72
C ASP A 134 12.32 21.23 -5.48
N TYR A 135 11.94 19.97 -5.36
CA TYR A 135 12.39 19.08 -4.27
C TYR A 135 13.93 18.89 -4.27
N ALA A 136 14.53 18.64 -5.43
CA ALA A 136 15.97 18.48 -5.54
C ALA A 136 16.71 19.76 -5.10
N ASN A 137 16.19 20.92 -5.47
CA ASN A 137 16.78 22.20 -5.09
C ASN A 137 16.76 22.43 -3.57
N GLU A 138 15.69 21.98 -2.89
CA GLU A 138 15.60 22.06 -1.42
C GLU A 138 16.51 21.04 -0.70
N LYS A 139 16.58 19.82 -1.24
CA LYS A 139 17.16 18.66 -0.53
C LYS A 139 18.57 18.29 -0.95
N ILE A 140 19.06 18.82 -2.07
CA ILE A 140 20.40 18.45 -2.57
C ILE A 140 21.52 18.91 -1.65
N ASN A 141 21.35 20.02 -0.98
CA ASN A 141 22.14 20.64 0.08
C ASN A 141 23.46 19.88 0.42
N GLY A 142 24.47 19.96 -0.45
CA GLY A 142 25.74 19.26 -0.33
C GLY A 142 25.77 17.78 -0.74
N ARG A 143 24.65 17.23 -1.19
CA ARG A 143 24.61 15.86 -1.75
C ARG A 143 24.93 15.89 -3.24
N LYS A 144 25.62 14.84 -3.70
CA LYS A 144 26.04 14.73 -5.10
C LYS A 144 24.86 14.34 -6.03
N PHE A 145 23.90 13.59 -5.53
CA PHE A 145 22.71 13.18 -6.28
C PHE A 145 21.52 12.91 -5.35
N LEU A 146 20.32 12.92 -5.94
CA LEU A 146 19.07 12.51 -5.31
C LEU A 146 18.37 11.48 -6.17
N LYS A 147 17.84 10.44 -5.53
CA LYS A 147 16.92 9.47 -6.12
C LYS A 147 15.51 9.85 -5.67
N CYS A 148 14.59 9.95 -6.59
CA CYS A 148 13.21 10.35 -6.32
C CYS A 148 12.24 9.33 -6.94
N SER A 149 11.22 8.95 -6.20
CA SER A 149 10.10 8.18 -6.72
C SER A 149 9.13 9.08 -7.50
N ARG A 150 8.16 8.47 -8.19
CA ARG A 150 7.16 9.19 -8.97
C ARG A 150 6.19 9.96 -8.07
N SER A 151 5.69 9.33 -7.00
CA SER A 151 4.57 9.84 -6.22
C SER A 151 4.98 10.89 -5.20
N ASN A 152 6.06 10.68 -4.47
CA ASN A 152 6.41 11.53 -3.33
C ASN A 152 7.84 12.05 -3.35
N TYR A 153 8.53 11.90 -4.49
CA TYR A 153 9.93 12.35 -4.67
C TYR A 153 10.90 11.79 -3.63
N LYS A 154 10.55 10.67 -3.00
CA LYS A 154 11.40 9.94 -2.05
C LYS A 154 12.05 8.74 -2.73
N ALA A 155 13.14 8.26 -2.19
CA ALA A 155 13.76 7.02 -2.67
C ALA A 155 12.87 5.83 -2.28
N ASP A 156 12.06 5.34 -3.21
CA ASP A 156 11.26 4.14 -3.05
C ASP A 156 11.75 3.07 -4.01
N ILE A 157 12.23 1.96 -3.45
CA ILE A 157 12.80 0.84 -4.20
C ILE A 157 11.75 0.00 -4.92
N ASN A 158 10.48 0.15 -4.56
CA ASN A 158 9.37 -0.64 -5.12
C ASN A 158 8.68 0.05 -6.30
N GLU A 159 9.03 1.32 -6.60
CA GLU A 159 8.43 2.00 -7.72
C GLU A 159 9.04 1.55 -9.07
N ALA A 160 8.17 1.44 -10.08
CA ALA A 160 8.56 1.06 -11.44
C ALA A 160 9.34 2.17 -12.18
N SER A 161 9.37 3.38 -11.63
CA SER A 161 10.03 4.54 -12.26
C SER A 161 10.81 5.35 -11.25
N PHE A 162 12.08 5.60 -11.54
CA PHE A 162 12.95 6.44 -10.72
C PHE A 162 13.51 7.59 -11.53
N ILE A 163 13.69 8.71 -10.85
CA ILE A 163 14.35 9.88 -11.40
C ILE A 163 15.55 10.20 -10.53
N TYR A 164 16.71 10.26 -11.17
CA TYR A 164 17.95 10.62 -10.55
C TYR A 164 18.35 12.02 -10.98
N ILE A 165 18.70 12.85 -10.02
CA ILE A 165 19.15 14.21 -10.27
C ILE A 165 20.53 14.36 -9.64
N GLY A 166 21.51 14.66 -10.47
CA GLY A 166 22.88 14.92 -10.04
C GLY A 166 23.33 16.31 -10.44
N THR A 167 24.35 16.83 -9.77
CA THR A 167 24.97 18.11 -10.11
C THR A 167 26.23 17.90 -10.94
N PRO A 168 26.64 18.85 -11.79
CA PRO A 168 27.85 18.75 -12.59
C PRO A 168 29.13 18.66 -11.76
N GLU A 169 29.09 19.12 -10.53
CA GLU A 169 30.25 19.11 -9.59
C GLU A 169 30.43 17.75 -8.91
N ALA A 170 29.39 16.90 -8.98
CA ALA A 170 29.56 15.53 -8.55
C ALA A 170 30.53 14.80 -9.50
N PRO A 171 31.44 13.96 -9.01
CA PRO A 171 32.20 13.08 -9.87
C PRO A 171 31.18 12.19 -10.61
N HIS A 172 31.01 12.49 -11.85
CA HIS A 172 29.95 11.94 -12.69
C HIS A 172 30.04 10.40 -12.78
N LYS A 173 31.26 9.86 -12.61
CA LYS A 173 31.53 8.43 -12.53
C LYS A 173 30.75 7.78 -11.36
N GLU A 174 30.73 8.40 -10.17
CA GLU A 174 29.98 7.89 -9.02
C GLU A 174 28.47 7.89 -9.24
N ILE A 175 27.92 8.85 -9.97
CA ILE A 175 26.47 8.87 -10.26
C ILE A 175 26.09 7.69 -11.14
N PHE A 176 26.91 7.37 -12.13
CA PHE A 176 26.65 6.31 -13.09
C PHE A 176 27.02 4.92 -12.56
N GLU A 177 28.11 4.80 -11.81
CA GLU A 177 28.49 3.56 -11.12
C GLU A 177 27.45 3.20 -10.05
N ASN A 178 26.98 4.15 -9.25
CA ASN A 178 25.86 3.93 -8.36
C ASN A 178 24.55 3.63 -9.11
N PHE A 179 24.38 4.12 -10.32
CA PHE A 179 23.30 3.78 -11.21
C PHE A 179 23.32 2.31 -11.59
N VAL A 180 24.44 1.80 -12.01
CA VAL A 180 24.61 0.39 -12.39
C VAL A 180 24.52 -0.50 -11.15
N ASP A 181 25.22 -0.16 -10.07
CA ASP A 181 25.28 -0.96 -8.85
C ASP A 181 23.93 -1.04 -8.09
N ILE A 182 23.13 0.02 -8.10
CA ILE A 182 21.80 0.01 -7.50
C ILE A 182 20.83 -0.88 -8.31
N PHE A 183 21.10 -1.11 -9.60
CA PHE A 183 20.25 -1.88 -10.50
C PHE A 183 20.65 -3.33 -10.68
N ASP A 184 21.84 -3.74 -10.28
CA ASP A 184 22.25 -5.14 -10.28
C ASP A 184 21.41 -6.01 -9.37
N SER A 185 20.68 -5.41 -8.44
CA SER A 185 19.79 -6.11 -7.52
C SER A 185 18.33 -6.20 -7.97
N ARG A 186 17.93 -5.67 -9.14
CA ARG A 186 16.54 -5.73 -9.60
C ARG A 186 16.33 -6.71 -10.74
N PRO A 187 15.41 -7.68 -10.59
CA PRO A 187 14.96 -8.45 -11.74
C PRO A 187 14.27 -7.49 -12.73
N TYR A 188 14.63 -7.59 -13.99
CA TYR A 188 13.86 -6.98 -15.07
C TYR A 188 12.40 -7.43 -14.94
N LEU A 189 11.46 -6.51 -15.04
CA LEU A 189 10.01 -6.75 -14.97
C LEU A 189 9.45 -7.67 -16.07
N ASN A 190 10.23 -8.65 -16.55
CA ASN A 190 9.93 -9.46 -17.72
C ASN A 190 10.32 -10.91 -17.65
N SER A 191 10.29 -11.54 -16.54
CA SER A 191 10.34 -13.00 -16.62
C SER A 191 8.95 -13.61 -16.58
N THR A 192 8.36 -13.78 -17.75
CA THR A 192 7.64 -15.01 -18.05
C THR A 192 8.68 -16.09 -18.29
N THR A 193 9.37 -16.53 -17.29
CA THR A 193 10.12 -17.80 -17.27
C THR A 193 10.25 -18.21 -15.81
N GLU A 194 9.74 -19.39 -15.59
CA GLU A 194 9.93 -20.18 -14.39
C GLU A 194 11.42 -20.28 -14.08
N GLU A 195 11.90 -19.54 -13.05
CA GLU A 195 13.08 -19.95 -12.30
C GLU A 195 13.22 -19.05 -11.07
N ASN A 196 13.20 -19.72 -9.92
CA ASN A 196 13.66 -19.27 -8.60
C ASN A 196 13.31 -17.83 -8.21
N ILE A 197 12.24 -17.72 -7.43
CA ILE A 197 11.95 -16.52 -6.63
C ILE A 197 13.10 -16.37 -5.63
N HIS A 198 14.15 -15.66 -6.02
CA HIS A 198 14.96 -14.97 -5.06
C HIS A 198 14.08 -13.82 -4.52
N ILE A 199 13.55 -14.01 -3.34
CA ILE A 199 12.97 -12.92 -2.56
C ILE A 199 14.15 -12.00 -2.26
N GLU A 200 14.27 -10.91 -3.06
CA GLU A 200 15.21 -9.85 -2.72
C GLU A 200 14.83 -9.32 -1.33
N GLU A 201 15.82 -9.16 -0.50
CA GLU A 201 15.71 -8.53 0.81
C GLU A 201 15.32 -7.06 0.61
N ASN A 202 14.04 -6.82 0.33
CA ASN A 202 13.48 -5.51 0.49
C ASN A 202 13.52 -5.20 1.98
N ASN A 203 14.42 -4.33 2.38
CA ASN A 203 14.37 -3.65 3.66
C ASN A 203 13.10 -2.76 3.69
N LEU A 204 11.93 -3.41 3.70
CA LEU A 204 10.70 -2.79 4.12
C LEU A 204 10.87 -2.47 5.59
N GLY A 205 11.15 -1.20 5.86
CA GLY A 205 11.19 -0.66 7.19
C GLY A 205 12.04 -1.46 8.17
N ALA A 206 13.34 -1.25 8.16
CA ALA A 206 14.28 -1.81 9.14
C ALA A 206 13.90 -1.56 10.63
N ASN A 207 12.69 -1.05 10.89
CA ASN A 207 12.20 -0.66 12.20
C ASN A 207 10.75 -1.11 12.49
N ILE A 208 10.13 -1.96 11.66
CA ILE A 208 8.80 -2.49 12.00
C ILE A 208 8.98 -3.69 12.91
N THR A 209 8.62 -3.53 14.18
CA THR A 209 8.73 -4.59 15.17
C THR A 209 7.69 -5.70 14.92
N ASN A 210 8.06 -6.94 15.22
CA ASN A 210 7.24 -8.12 14.96
C ASN A 210 5.79 -8.06 15.55
N PRO A 211 5.53 -7.46 16.72
CA PRO A 211 4.18 -7.38 17.31
C PRO A 211 3.16 -6.61 16.45
N TYR A 212 3.59 -5.69 15.62
CA TYR A 212 2.69 -4.84 14.82
C TYR A 212 2.44 -5.37 13.41
N ARG A 213 3.22 -6.34 12.96
CA ARG A 213 3.11 -6.97 11.64
C ARG A 213 1.69 -7.46 11.31
N PRO A 214 0.96 -8.17 12.22
CA PRO A 214 -0.39 -8.65 11.90
C PRO A 214 -1.37 -7.51 11.59
N TYR A 215 -1.26 -6.37 12.28
CA TYR A 215 -2.08 -5.19 12.04
C TYR A 215 -1.77 -4.58 10.67
N ILE A 216 -0.49 -4.37 10.37
CA ILE A 216 -0.02 -3.79 9.11
C ILE A 216 -0.45 -4.65 7.93
N THR A 217 -0.23 -5.97 8.02
CA THR A 217 -0.60 -6.91 6.95
C THR A 217 -2.12 -7.00 6.77
N ALA A 218 -2.89 -7.01 7.86
CA ALA A 218 -4.35 -7.02 7.80
C ALA A 218 -4.89 -5.76 7.11
N ILE A 219 -4.39 -4.58 7.50
CA ILE A 219 -4.77 -3.29 6.91
C ILE A 219 -4.42 -3.25 5.41
N LYS A 220 -3.21 -3.67 5.05
CA LYS A 220 -2.78 -3.71 3.65
C LYS A 220 -3.64 -4.64 2.79
N SER A 221 -4.08 -5.76 3.36
CA SER A 221 -4.93 -6.72 2.68
C SER A 221 -6.37 -6.25 2.58
N LYS A 222 -6.87 -5.58 3.61
CA LYS A 222 -8.22 -4.99 3.65
C LYS A 222 -8.27 -3.84 4.66
N PRO A 223 -8.58 -2.60 4.23
CA PRO A 223 -8.54 -1.42 5.09
C PRO A 223 -9.77 -1.28 6.00
N PHE A 224 -10.29 -2.41 6.49
CA PHE A 224 -11.33 -2.48 7.50
C PHE A 224 -10.96 -3.53 8.55
N LEU A 225 -10.61 -3.07 9.76
CA LEU A 225 -10.10 -3.88 10.85
C LEU A 225 -11.04 -3.82 12.06
N LEU A 226 -11.26 -4.94 12.73
CA LEU A 226 -11.89 -5.02 14.04
C LEU A 226 -10.86 -5.45 15.08
N LEU A 227 -10.67 -4.62 16.11
CA LEU A 227 -9.84 -4.92 17.26
C LEU A 227 -10.73 -5.34 18.43
N ALA A 228 -10.72 -6.62 18.75
CA ALA A 228 -11.55 -7.23 19.78
C ALA A 228 -10.71 -7.56 21.02
N GLY A 229 -11.26 -7.41 22.21
CA GLY A 229 -10.59 -7.79 23.47
C GLY A 229 -11.26 -7.18 24.69
N ILE A 230 -10.79 -7.57 25.87
CA ILE A 230 -11.28 -7.00 27.14
C ILE A 230 -10.99 -5.50 27.23
N ALA A 231 -11.74 -4.78 28.07
CA ALA A 231 -11.53 -3.34 28.28
C ALA A 231 -10.10 -3.06 28.78
N GLY A 232 -9.49 -1.98 28.28
CA GLY A 232 -8.17 -1.53 28.76
C GLY A 232 -6.95 -2.16 28.06
N THR A 233 -7.11 -3.03 27.06
CA THR A 233 -5.98 -3.65 26.31
C THR A 233 -5.29 -2.72 25.28
N GLY A 234 -5.69 -1.45 25.21
CA GLY A 234 -5.05 -0.47 24.33
C GLY A 234 -5.54 -0.47 22.87
N LYS A 235 -6.70 -1.04 22.57
CA LYS A 235 -7.27 -1.14 21.22
C LYS A 235 -7.30 0.21 20.47
N SER A 236 -7.87 1.24 21.05
CA SER A 236 -7.94 2.58 20.43
C SER A 236 -6.57 3.28 20.43
N ARG A 237 -5.68 2.93 21.39
CA ARG A 237 -4.31 3.45 21.46
C ARG A 237 -3.50 2.97 20.26
N ILE A 238 -3.51 1.65 19.93
CA ILE A 238 -2.71 1.12 18.83
C ILE A 238 -3.09 1.75 17.49
N VAL A 239 -4.36 2.08 17.25
CA VAL A 239 -4.78 2.77 16.02
C VAL A 239 -4.13 4.16 15.92
N ARG A 240 -4.07 4.90 17.02
CA ARG A 240 -3.40 6.20 17.09
C ARG A 240 -1.90 6.08 16.87
N GLU A 241 -1.26 5.07 17.46
CA GLU A 241 0.17 4.84 17.29
C GLU A 241 0.54 4.43 15.85
N LEU A 242 -0.30 3.62 15.17
CA LEU A 242 -0.14 3.33 13.74
C LEU A 242 -0.25 4.60 12.88
N ALA A 243 -1.21 5.48 13.19
CA ALA A 243 -1.33 6.76 12.51
C ALA A 243 -0.11 7.68 12.77
N ARG A 244 0.38 7.71 14.02
CA ARG A 244 1.58 8.44 14.43
C ARG A 244 2.82 7.96 13.68
N ALA A 245 2.96 6.64 13.52
CA ALA A 245 4.08 6.03 12.81
C ALA A 245 4.17 6.43 11.32
N CYS A 246 3.10 7.02 10.75
CA CYS A 246 3.13 7.56 9.39
C CYS A 246 3.87 8.91 9.28
N TRP A 247 4.29 9.51 10.39
CA TRP A 247 5.01 10.78 10.42
C TRP A 247 6.48 10.59 10.77
N GLU A 248 7.32 11.53 10.35
CA GLU A 248 8.74 11.53 10.73
C GLU A 248 8.89 11.76 12.24
N GLU A 249 9.74 10.97 12.87
CA GLU A 249 10.02 11.09 14.29
C GLU A 249 10.51 12.52 14.62
N GLY A 250 9.94 13.11 15.67
CA GLY A 250 10.23 14.48 16.07
C GLY A 250 9.43 15.55 15.31
N SER A 251 8.66 15.22 14.28
CA SER A 251 7.77 16.18 13.61
C SER A 251 6.62 16.63 14.52
N GLU A 252 5.96 17.73 14.17
CA GLU A 252 4.80 18.23 14.91
C GLU A 252 3.68 17.18 14.97
N GLU A 253 3.36 16.56 13.86
CA GLU A 253 2.33 15.51 13.78
C GLU A 253 2.70 14.23 14.55
N TYR A 254 3.99 13.83 14.51
CA TYR A 254 4.47 12.71 15.32
C TYR A 254 4.29 12.97 16.83
N ASN A 255 4.56 14.21 17.28
CA ASN A 255 4.45 14.60 18.69
C ASN A 255 3.02 15.00 19.10
N ALA A 256 2.12 15.17 18.14
CA ALA A 256 0.75 15.56 18.41
C ALA A 256 0.00 14.47 19.21
N GLN A 257 -0.81 14.88 20.17
CA GLN A 257 -1.71 13.96 20.87
C GLN A 257 -2.74 13.35 19.90
N LYS A 258 -3.15 14.11 18.89
CA LYS A 258 -4.06 13.71 17.83
C LYS A 258 -3.44 14.09 16.48
N PRO A 259 -2.68 13.20 15.82
CA PRO A 259 -2.15 13.45 14.48
C PRO A 259 -3.27 13.79 13.48
N LYS A 260 -3.00 14.60 12.46
CA LYS A 260 -4.03 15.02 11.47
C LYS A 260 -4.65 13.85 10.69
N ASN A 261 -3.92 12.74 10.55
CA ASN A 261 -4.37 11.52 9.89
C ASN A 261 -5.07 10.53 10.83
N PHE A 262 -5.47 10.96 12.03
CA PHE A 262 -6.21 10.14 12.99
C PHE A 262 -7.50 10.84 13.43
N GLN A 263 -8.63 10.13 13.32
CA GLN A 263 -9.92 10.55 13.86
C GLN A 263 -10.53 9.41 14.67
N MET A 264 -10.87 9.70 15.93
CA MET A 264 -11.65 8.79 16.76
C MET A 264 -13.09 9.31 16.84
N VAL A 265 -14.04 8.42 16.59
CA VAL A 265 -15.47 8.67 16.68
C VAL A 265 -16.05 7.66 17.67
N GLN A 266 -16.59 8.14 18.77
CA GLN A 266 -17.27 7.30 19.76
C GLN A 266 -18.66 6.96 19.28
N VAL A 267 -18.96 5.66 19.12
CA VAL A 267 -20.28 5.17 18.76
C VAL A 267 -21.23 5.37 19.94
N LYS A 268 -22.48 5.76 19.64
CA LYS A 268 -23.48 6.00 20.67
C LYS A 268 -24.59 4.95 20.58
N PRO A 269 -25.15 4.49 21.71
CA PRO A 269 -26.17 3.44 21.74
C PRO A 269 -27.47 3.76 20.98
N ASN A 270 -27.71 5.04 20.71
CA ASN A 270 -28.91 5.52 20.00
C ASN A 270 -28.75 5.66 18.49
N TRP A 271 -27.63 5.21 17.92
CA TRP A 271 -27.44 5.23 16.47
C TRP A 271 -28.25 4.14 15.79
N HIS A 272 -29.08 4.52 14.82
CA HIS A 272 -30.00 3.61 14.12
C HIS A 272 -29.87 3.68 12.60
N ASP A 273 -29.22 4.72 12.09
CA ASP A 273 -28.98 4.94 10.66
C ASP A 273 -27.64 5.67 10.45
N SER A 274 -27.26 5.90 9.21
CA SER A 274 -25.99 6.53 8.85
C SER A 274 -25.94 8.04 9.05
N SER A 275 -27.04 8.69 9.42
CA SER A 275 -27.13 10.16 9.49
C SER A 275 -26.19 10.77 10.53
N ASP A 276 -25.95 10.07 11.64
CA ASP A 276 -25.03 10.52 12.68
C ASP A 276 -23.54 10.48 12.23
N LEU A 277 -23.20 9.53 11.37
CA LEU A 277 -21.82 9.27 10.96
C LEU A 277 -21.48 9.88 9.59
N ILE A 278 -22.37 9.72 8.61
CA ILE A 278 -22.18 10.22 7.23
C ILE A 278 -22.80 11.60 7.07
N GLY A 279 -24.03 11.76 7.53
CA GLY A 279 -24.78 13.01 7.46
C GLY A 279 -26.17 12.85 6.85
N TYR A 280 -26.89 13.95 6.75
CA TYR A 280 -28.25 13.99 6.24
C TYR A 280 -28.63 15.35 5.66
N VAL A 281 -29.66 15.38 4.80
CA VAL A 281 -30.24 16.62 4.28
C VAL A 281 -31.22 17.21 5.30
N SER A 282 -30.89 18.37 5.86
CA SER A 282 -31.77 19.16 6.73
C SER A 282 -32.58 20.16 5.92
N ARG A 283 -33.81 20.42 6.32
CA ARG A 283 -34.70 21.46 5.75
C ARG A 283 -35.24 22.44 6.79
N VAL A 284 -34.61 22.45 7.95
CA VAL A 284 -35.03 23.30 9.09
C VAL A 284 -34.93 24.78 8.78
N SER A 285 -33.94 25.19 7.98
CA SER A 285 -33.76 26.58 7.53
C SER A 285 -34.73 27.04 6.43
N GLY A 286 -35.61 26.14 5.96
CA GLY A 286 -36.49 26.39 4.80
C GLY A 286 -35.83 26.11 3.44
N LYS A 287 -34.53 25.80 3.42
CA LYS A 287 -33.78 25.32 2.27
C LYS A 287 -33.19 23.94 2.57
N ALA A 288 -32.89 23.17 1.52
CA ALA A 288 -32.15 21.93 1.68
C ALA A 288 -30.67 22.24 1.97
N GLU A 289 -30.16 21.74 3.08
CA GLU A 289 -28.75 21.86 3.48
C GLU A 289 -28.27 20.51 3.97
N TYR A 290 -27.08 20.07 3.54
CA TYR A 290 -26.52 18.82 4.01
C TYR A 290 -25.68 19.04 5.28
N VAL A 291 -26.04 18.34 6.34
CA VAL A 291 -25.28 18.30 7.60
C VAL A 291 -24.33 17.13 7.51
N ALA A 292 -23.05 17.40 7.21
CA ALA A 292 -22.04 16.36 7.10
C ALA A 292 -21.64 15.80 8.46
N GLY A 293 -21.58 14.47 8.56
CA GLY A 293 -21.06 13.76 9.71
C GLY A 293 -19.51 13.72 9.75
N ASP A 294 -18.98 13.23 10.86
CA ASP A 294 -17.53 13.18 11.10
C ASP A 294 -16.82 12.27 10.10
N PHE A 295 -17.46 11.17 9.69
CA PHE A 295 -16.90 10.26 8.71
C PHE A 295 -16.70 10.94 7.34
N LEU A 296 -17.73 11.60 6.83
CA LEU A 296 -17.66 12.25 5.51
C LEU A 296 -16.63 13.39 5.49
N ARG A 297 -16.51 14.14 6.59
CA ARG A 297 -15.48 15.17 6.73
C ARG A 297 -14.07 14.58 6.73
N PHE A 298 -13.90 13.42 7.34
CA PHE A 298 -12.61 12.74 7.39
C PHE A 298 -12.24 12.09 6.04
N VAL A 299 -13.24 11.58 5.31
CA VAL A 299 -13.07 11.13 3.91
C VAL A 299 -12.50 12.25 3.03
N ALA A 300 -13.08 13.46 3.13
CA ALA A 300 -12.58 14.61 2.35
C ALA A 300 -11.13 14.96 2.69
N LYS A 301 -10.74 14.94 3.98
CA LYS A 301 -9.34 15.16 4.40
C LYS A 301 -8.38 14.11 3.84
N ALA A 302 -8.81 12.86 3.77
CA ALA A 302 -7.99 11.79 3.22
C ALA A 302 -7.80 11.93 1.71
N TRP A 303 -8.78 12.49 0.98
CA TRP A 303 -8.66 12.84 -0.43
C TRP A 303 -7.71 14.01 -0.69
N GLU A 304 -7.60 14.98 0.25
CA GLU A 304 -6.64 16.10 0.13
C GLU A 304 -5.18 15.66 0.31
N ASP A 305 -4.92 14.49 0.88
CA ASP A 305 -3.56 13.99 1.20
C ASP A 305 -3.49 12.47 0.95
N GLU A 306 -3.58 12.06 -0.32
CA GLU A 306 -3.62 10.65 -0.74
C GLU A 306 -2.34 9.85 -0.44
N ASP A 307 -1.23 10.53 -0.15
CA ASP A 307 0.05 9.89 0.13
C ASP A 307 0.21 9.48 1.61
N THR A 308 -0.58 10.05 2.48
CA THR A 308 -0.58 9.70 3.91
C THR A 308 -1.71 8.72 4.22
N PRO A 309 -1.48 7.58 4.90
CA PRO A 309 -2.55 6.72 5.41
C PRO A 309 -3.37 7.42 6.50
N TYR A 310 -4.68 7.43 6.36
CA TYR A 310 -5.64 8.05 7.28
C TYR A 310 -6.39 6.99 8.06
N PHE A 311 -6.51 7.16 9.38
CA PHE A 311 -7.11 6.18 10.29
C PHE A 311 -8.37 6.75 10.94
N LEU A 312 -9.53 6.20 10.61
CA LEU A 312 -10.78 6.42 11.33
C LEU A 312 -10.98 5.30 12.36
N CYS A 313 -11.02 5.64 13.63
CA CYS A 313 -11.30 4.71 14.72
C CYS A 313 -12.74 4.89 15.19
N LEU A 314 -13.58 3.86 15.00
CA LEU A 314 -14.92 3.78 15.58
C LEU A 314 -14.78 3.10 16.95
N ASP A 315 -14.81 3.91 18.00
CA ASP A 315 -14.60 3.39 19.36
C ASP A 315 -15.89 2.78 19.90
N GLU A 316 -15.78 1.58 20.49
CA GLU A 316 -16.90 0.77 20.96
C GLU A 316 -17.94 0.52 19.85
N MET A 317 -17.47 0.04 18.70
CA MET A 317 -18.25 -0.04 17.47
C MET A 317 -19.56 -0.83 17.63
N ASN A 318 -19.61 -1.79 18.54
CA ASN A 318 -20.78 -2.63 18.80
C ASN A 318 -21.75 -2.09 19.88
N LEU A 319 -21.61 -0.85 20.31
CA LEU A 319 -22.62 -0.18 21.16
C LEU A 319 -23.96 0.06 20.45
N ALA A 320 -23.95 0.10 19.12
CA ALA A 320 -25.14 0.19 18.27
C ALA A 320 -25.06 -0.87 17.17
N PRO A 321 -26.19 -1.25 16.53
CA PRO A 321 -26.17 -2.22 15.43
C PRO A 321 -25.37 -1.69 14.21
N VAL A 322 -24.18 -2.24 13.99
CA VAL A 322 -23.24 -1.78 12.96
C VAL A 322 -23.84 -1.84 11.56
N GLU A 323 -24.59 -2.89 11.26
CA GLU A 323 -25.27 -3.07 9.98
C GLU A 323 -26.37 -2.04 9.69
N GLN A 324 -26.73 -1.21 10.66
CA GLN A 324 -27.69 -0.12 10.49
C GLN A 324 -26.97 1.21 10.29
N TYR A 325 -26.20 1.65 11.26
CA TYR A 325 -25.57 2.98 11.20
C TYR A 325 -24.36 3.04 10.23
N PHE A 326 -23.81 1.89 9.84
CA PHE A 326 -22.63 1.82 8.95
C PHE A 326 -22.93 1.08 7.64
N ALA A 327 -24.21 0.93 7.28
CA ALA A 327 -24.67 0.17 6.12
C ALA A 327 -24.05 0.63 4.81
N GLU A 328 -23.96 1.94 4.58
CA GLU A 328 -23.42 2.52 3.35
C GLU A 328 -21.93 2.18 3.19
N TYR A 329 -21.12 2.34 4.24
CA TYR A 329 -19.71 1.96 4.20
C TYR A 329 -19.56 0.46 3.94
N LEU A 330 -20.33 -0.38 4.65
CA LEU A 330 -20.28 -1.83 4.45
C LEU A 330 -20.63 -2.23 3.01
N SER A 331 -21.49 -1.48 2.34
CA SER A 331 -21.80 -1.67 0.92
C SER A 331 -20.65 -1.23 0.03
N VAL A 332 -20.14 -0.01 0.25
CA VAL A 332 -19.11 0.62 -0.60
C VAL A 332 -17.77 -0.09 -0.49
N VAL A 333 -17.38 -0.60 0.69
CA VAL A 333 -16.12 -1.34 0.84
C VAL A 333 -16.07 -2.63 0.01
N GLU A 334 -17.21 -3.15 -0.42
CA GLU A 334 -17.33 -4.30 -1.30
C GLU A 334 -17.18 -3.97 -2.79
N SER A 335 -17.39 -2.71 -3.18
CA SER A 335 -17.22 -2.25 -4.56
C SER A 335 -15.77 -1.92 -4.91
N ARG A 336 -14.83 -2.11 -3.97
CA ARG A 336 -13.40 -1.89 -4.22
C ARG A 336 -12.93 -2.66 -5.45
N LYS A 337 -12.24 -1.97 -6.32
CA LYS A 337 -11.71 -2.52 -7.56
C LYS A 337 -10.29 -2.01 -7.81
N SER A 338 -9.37 -2.94 -8.04
CA SER A 338 -8.00 -2.65 -8.47
C SER A 338 -7.94 -2.31 -9.95
N HIS A 339 -7.00 -1.44 -10.32
CA HIS A 339 -6.72 -1.04 -11.68
C HIS A 339 -5.25 -1.31 -12.03
N GLU A 340 -4.95 -1.40 -13.33
CA GLU A 340 -3.61 -1.71 -13.84
C GLU A 340 -2.54 -0.66 -13.43
N ASP A 341 -2.96 0.57 -13.15
CA ASP A 341 -2.09 1.64 -12.67
C ASP A 341 -1.79 1.56 -11.16
N GLY A 342 -2.32 0.56 -10.47
CA GLY A 342 -2.16 0.35 -9.03
C GLY A 342 -3.11 1.17 -8.17
N THR A 343 -4.06 1.90 -8.77
CA THR A 343 -5.11 2.59 -8.02
C THR A 343 -6.22 1.62 -7.61
N VAL A 344 -6.90 1.93 -6.51
CA VAL A 344 -8.09 1.21 -6.07
C VAL A 344 -9.23 2.21 -5.93
N THR A 345 -10.33 1.95 -6.61
CA THR A 345 -11.53 2.80 -6.56
C THR A 345 -12.68 2.09 -5.85
N THR A 346 -13.67 2.87 -5.42
CA THR A 346 -14.95 2.41 -4.87
C THR A 346 -16.11 3.11 -5.55
N ASP A 347 -17.30 2.55 -5.42
CA ASP A 347 -18.52 3.32 -5.64
C ASP A 347 -18.60 4.50 -4.66
N PRO A 348 -19.34 5.57 -4.98
CA PRO A 348 -19.50 6.69 -4.07
C PRO A 348 -20.30 6.29 -2.82
N ILE A 349 -19.84 6.75 -1.65
CA ILE A 349 -20.60 6.63 -0.39
C ILE A 349 -21.71 7.69 -0.33
N LEU A 350 -21.55 8.77 -1.06
CA LEU A 350 -22.57 9.77 -1.31
C LEU A 350 -22.62 10.06 -2.81
N GLU A 351 -23.72 9.64 -3.42
CA GLU A 351 -23.96 9.83 -4.85
C GLU A 351 -24.04 11.32 -5.19
N LYS A 352 -23.54 11.65 -6.38
CA LYS A 352 -23.71 12.99 -6.95
C LYS A 352 -25.20 13.27 -7.20
N VAL A 353 -25.64 14.46 -6.81
CA VAL A 353 -26.95 15.00 -7.20
C VAL A 353 -26.80 16.42 -7.74
N ASP A 354 -27.63 16.78 -8.73
CA ASP A 354 -27.61 18.11 -9.35
C ASP A 354 -28.50 19.10 -8.55
N GLU A 355 -28.24 19.22 -7.25
CA GLU A 355 -28.93 20.13 -6.33
C GLU A 355 -27.94 21.08 -5.65
N GLU A 356 -28.39 22.31 -5.36
CA GLU A 356 -27.56 23.36 -4.74
C GLU A 356 -26.91 22.92 -3.43
N TRP A 357 -27.64 22.15 -2.62
CA TRP A 357 -27.11 21.66 -1.35
C TRP A 357 -25.89 20.75 -1.52
N TYR A 358 -25.80 19.99 -2.63
CA TYR A 358 -24.68 19.09 -2.88
C TYR A 358 -23.43 19.88 -3.23
N PHE A 359 -23.52 20.90 -4.08
CA PHE A 359 -22.40 21.77 -4.41
C PHE A 359 -21.94 22.61 -3.21
N ASN A 360 -22.87 23.02 -2.35
CA ASN A 360 -22.54 23.68 -1.09
C ASN A 360 -21.83 22.72 -0.11
N LEU A 361 -22.29 21.47 -0.05
CA LEU A 361 -21.61 20.43 0.74
C LEU A 361 -20.17 20.23 0.29
N THR A 362 -19.93 19.96 -1.00
CA THR A 362 -18.57 19.70 -1.51
C THR A 362 -17.64 20.89 -1.29
N ALA A 363 -18.13 22.12 -1.44
CA ALA A 363 -17.41 23.35 -1.14
C ALA A 363 -17.12 23.52 0.37
N SER A 364 -17.95 22.94 1.25
CA SER A 364 -17.74 22.97 2.70
C SER A 364 -16.80 21.87 3.20
N LEU A 365 -16.67 20.77 2.44
CA LEU A 365 -15.83 19.63 2.80
C LEU A 365 -14.36 19.86 2.48
N THR A 366 -14.08 20.55 1.36
CA THR A 366 -12.71 20.78 0.89
C THR A 366 -12.55 22.12 0.19
N THR A 367 -11.39 22.75 0.38
CA THR A 367 -10.94 23.92 -0.38
C THR A 367 -10.06 23.55 -1.58
N ASP A 368 -9.65 22.28 -1.69
CA ASP A 368 -8.91 21.77 -2.82
C ASP A 368 -9.83 21.71 -4.06
N GLU A 369 -9.44 22.39 -5.13
CA GLU A 369 -10.26 22.52 -6.33
C GLU A 369 -10.36 21.21 -7.13
N ASP A 370 -9.31 20.40 -7.12
CA ASP A 370 -9.27 19.14 -7.87
C ASP A 370 -10.13 18.09 -7.14
N VAL A 371 -10.01 17.98 -5.82
CA VAL A 371 -10.85 17.11 -4.99
C VAL A 371 -12.32 17.50 -5.08
N ARG A 372 -12.62 18.80 -4.97
CA ARG A 372 -13.98 19.32 -5.11
C ARG A 372 -14.58 19.03 -6.51
N LYS A 373 -13.78 19.19 -7.55
CA LYS A 373 -14.19 18.87 -8.92
C LYS A 373 -14.53 17.40 -9.06
N GLN A 374 -13.68 16.52 -8.54
CA GLN A 374 -13.92 15.08 -8.55
C GLN A 374 -15.24 14.72 -7.83
N PHE A 375 -15.48 15.29 -6.65
CA PHE A 375 -16.73 15.08 -5.91
C PHE A 375 -17.95 15.54 -6.70
N ASN A 376 -17.86 16.69 -7.37
CA ASN A 376 -18.94 17.23 -8.19
C ASN A 376 -19.20 16.44 -9.48
N GLU A 377 -18.21 15.72 -9.99
CA GLU A 377 -18.33 14.92 -11.22
C GLU A 377 -18.78 13.48 -10.95
N SER A 378 -18.27 12.86 -9.88
CA SER A 378 -18.37 11.40 -9.66
C SER A 378 -19.02 11.00 -8.34
N GLY A 379 -19.44 11.95 -7.49
CA GLY A 379 -19.86 11.65 -6.12
C GLY A 379 -18.66 11.55 -5.16
N ILE A 380 -18.93 11.33 -3.89
CA ILE A 380 -17.90 11.21 -2.85
C ILE A 380 -17.61 9.72 -2.62
N SER A 381 -16.49 9.23 -3.10
CA SER A 381 -16.03 7.85 -2.93
C SER A 381 -15.04 7.75 -1.75
N ILE A 382 -14.73 6.51 -1.35
CA ILE A 382 -13.73 6.23 -0.30
C ILE A 382 -12.34 6.27 -0.93
N PRO A 383 -11.41 7.12 -0.44
CA PRO A 383 -10.05 7.14 -0.96
C PRO A 383 -9.28 5.89 -0.52
N GLN A 384 -8.31 5.47 -1.34
CA GLN A 384 -7.52 4.26 -1.14
C GLN A 384 -6.72 4.27 0.18
N ASN A 385 -6.33 5.45 0.66
CA ASN A 385 -5.54 5.67 1.86
C ASN A 385 -6.37 5.74 3.16
N LEU A 386 -7.70 5.59 3.09
CA LEU A 386 -8.55 5.58 4.28
C LEU A 386 -8.64 4.18 4.87
N ILE A 387 -8.26 4.06 6.13
CA ILE A 387 -8.30 2.84 6.93
C ILE A 387 -9.36 3.03 8.02
N VAL A 388 -10.31 2.12 8.10
CA VAL A 388 -11.34 2.11 9.14
C VAL A 388 -11.03 1.02 10.16
N VAL A 389 -11.02 1.37 11.43
CA VAL A 389 -10.77 0.44 12.54
C VAL A 389 -11.91 0.56 13.55
N GLY A 390 -12.59 -0.53 13.83
CA GLY A 390 -13.56 -0.63 14.92
C GLY A 390 -12.95 -1.26 16.16
N THR A 391 -13.15 -0.67 17.34
CA THR A 391 -12.79 -1.33 18.61
C THR A 391 -14.01 -1.99 19.24
N VAL A 392 -13.80 -3.12 19.89
CA VAL A 392 -14.85 -3.98 20.45
C VAL A 392 -14.45 -4.44 21.83
N ASN A 393 -15.30 -4.19 22.83
CA ASN A 393 -15.13 -4.75 24.16
C ASN A 393 -15.88 -6.09 24.24
N MET A 394 -15.14 -7.17 24.55
CA MET A 394 -15.69 -8.53 24.59
C MET A 394 -16.34 -8.87 25.96
N ASP A 395 -16.04 -8.10 26.98
CA ASP A 395 -16.51 -8.26 28.37
C ASP A 395 -17.79 -7.48 28.67
N GLU A 396 -18.33 -6.74 27.72
CA GLU A 396 -19.56 -5.95 27.87
C GLU A 396 -20.74 -6.58 27.12
N THR A 397 -21.95 -6.44 27.70
CA THR A 397 -23.21 -6.84 27.04
C THR A 397 -23.58 -5.80 25.96
N THR A 398 -23.05 -6.01 24.76
CA THR A 398 -23.25 -5.16 23.58
C THR A 398 -23.89 -5.96 22.45
N PHE A 399 -24.13 -5.33 21.31
CA PHE A 399 -24.66 -6.03 20.14
C PHE A 399 -23.59 -7.00 19.56
N SER A 400 -24.02 -8.23 19.25
CA SER A 400 -23.19 -9.16 18.48
C SER A 400 -23.05 -8.67 17.03
N PHE A 401 -21.91 -8.95 16.42
CA PHE A 401 -21.71 -8.64 15.00
C PHE A 401 -22.50 -9.59 14.11
N SER A 402 -23.22 -9.02 13.15
CA SER A 402 -23.76 -9.83 12.07
C SER A 402 -22.64 -10.37 11.18
N ARG A 403 -22.87 -11.49 10.52
CA ARG A 403 -21.91 -12.04 9.54
C ARG A 403 -21.59 -11.07 8.42
N LYS A 404 -22.53 -10.17 8.09
CA LYS A 404 -22.30 -9.12 7.08
C LYS A 404 -21.13 -8.20 7.43
N VAL A 405 -20.94 -7.92 8.72
CA VAL A 405 -19.81 -7.11 9.22
C VAL A 405 -18.53 -7.94 9.22
N LEU A 406 -18.56 -9.15 9.83
CA LEU A 406 -17.38 -10.02 9.96
C LEU A 406 -16.83 -10.47 8.61
N ASP A 407 -17.68 -10.68 7.61
CA ASP A 407 -17.25 -10.99 6.25
C ASP A 407 -16.47 -9.85 5.59
N ARG A 408 -16.68 -8.61 6.04
CA ARG A 408 -16.07 -7.41 5.46
C ARG A 408 -14.86 -6.89 6.22
N ALA A 409 -14.67 -7.29 7.46
CA ALA A 409 -13.56 -6.84 8.31
C ALA A 409 -12.50 -7.93 8.49
N MET A 410 -11.30 -7.52 8.80
CA MET A 410 -10.23 -8.35 9.36
C MET A 410 -10.31 -8.24 10.89
N THR A 411 -10.35 -9.36 11.61
CA THR A 411 -10.54 -9.36 13.07
C THR A 411 -9.26 -9.76 13.78
N ILE A 412 -8.76 -8.91 14.68
CA ILE A 412 -7.60 -9.23 15.54
C ILE A 412 -8.05 -9.19 16.99
N GLU A 413 -7.76 -10.28 17.71
CA GLU A 413 -7.97 -10.37 19.16
C GLU A 413 -6.77 -9.77 19.90
N MET A 414 -7.07 -8.91 20.90
CA MET A 414 -6.09 -8.22 21.73
C MET A 414 -6.36 -8.53 23.22
N ASN A 415 -6.24 -9.80 23.61
CA ASN A 415 -6.43 -10.23 24.99
C ASN A 415 -5.10 -10.51 25.72
N ASP A 416 -4.01 -10.66 24.99
CA ASP A 416 -2.67 -10.83 25.58
C ASP A 416 -2.17 -9.48 26.10
N VAL A 417 -1.93 -9.40 27.41
CA VAL A 417 -1.50 -8.19 28.09
C VAL A 417 -0.13 -8.42 28.71
N ASP A 418 0.87 -7.70 28.24
CA ASP A 418 2.15 -7.59 28.92
C ASP A 418 2.10 -6.44 29.95
N LEU A 419 1.98 -6.81 31.22
CA LEU A 419 1.93 -5.84 32.33
C LEU A 419 3.25 -5.08 32.56
N HIS A 420 4.35 -5.56 31.97
CA HIS A 420 5.66 -4.89 32.01
C HIS A 420 5.90 -4.01 30.76
N GLY A 421 5.13 -4.21 29.70
CA GLY A 421 5.24 -3.43 28.47
C GLY A 421 4.87 -1.95 28.67
N GLY A 422 5.51 -1.06 27.92
CA GLY A 422 5.18 0.37 27.89
C GLY A 422 5.55 1.17 29.14
N LEU A 423 6.34 0.61 30.06
CA LEU A 423 6.77 1.31 31.28
C LEU A 423 7.99 2.23 31.06
N THR A 424 8.77 1.97 30.03
CA THR A 424 10.01 2.70 29.73
C THR A 424 9.81 3.80 28.67
N GLU A 425 8.84 3.63 27.79
CA GLU A 425 8.58 4.52 26.67
C GLU A 425 7.10 4.90 26.55
N ARG A 426 6.83 6.16 26.14
CA ARG A 426 5.46 6.67 26.04
C ARG A 426 4.73 6.21 24.78
N ASN A 427 5.46 6.07 23.69
CA ASN A 427 4.92 5.70 22.37
C ASN A 427 5.35 4.27 22.01
N GLU A 428 4.52 3.62 21.21
CA GLU A 428 4.86 2.30 20.66
C GLU A 428 5.99 2.43 19.63
N GLN A 429 6.96 1.52 19.70
CA GLN A 429 8.09 1.47 18.76
C GLN A 429 7.71 0.67 17.51
N ILE A 430 6.85 1.25 16.67
CA ILE A 430 6.33 0.59 15.46
C ILE A 430 7.31 0.68 14.29
N GLY A 431 8.13 1.71 14.26
CA GLY A 431 8.91 2.09 13.10
C GLY A 431 8.13 3.02 12.15
N LYS A 432 8.79 3.52 11.11
CA LYS A 432 8.16 4.41 10.12
C LYS A 432 7.23 3.60 9.21
N LEU A 433 6.00 4.04 9.11
CA LEU A 433 5.00 3.51 8.19
C LEU A 433 4.69 4.53 7.09
N GLY A 434 4.19 4.04 5.98
CA GLY A 434 3.76 4.86 4.85
C GLY A 434 2.78 4.11 3.96
N LYS A 435 2.56 4.68 2.77
CA LYS A 435 1.68 4.11 1.75
C LYS A 435 2.11 2.69 1.35
N ALA A 436 3.41 2.44 1.25
CA ALA A 436 3.96 1.14 0.85
C ALA A 436 3.62 0.02 1.85
N GLU A 437 3.63 0.31 3.14
CA GLU A 437 3.36 -0.67 4.20
C GLU A 437 1.86 -0.90 4.40
N LEU A 438 1.04 0.15 4.30
CA LEU A 438 -0.36 0.14 4.74
C LEU A 438 -1.39 0.11 3.61
N ILE A 439 -1.06 0.62 2.42
CA ILE A 439 -2.01 0.72 1.32
C ILE A 439 -1.77 -0.39 0.31
N GLY A 440 -2.75 -1.28 0.18
CA GLY A 440 -2.70 -2.37 -0.82
C GLY A 440 -3.27 -1.94 -2.17
N ASN A 441 -2.61 -2.37 -3.25
CA ASN A 441 -3.06 -2.14 -4.63
C ASN A 441 -3.89 -3.33 -5.16
N ALA A 442 -3.82 -4.47 -4.47
CA ALA A 442 -4.57 -5.68 -4.80
C ALA A 442 -5.85 -5.74 -3.97
N VAL A 443 -6.94 -6.17 -4.58
CA VAL A 443 -8.26 -6.31 -3.96
C VAL A 443 -8.77 -7.73 -4.05
N GLU A 444 -8.47 -8.41 -5.16
CA GLU A 444 -8.92 -9.77 -5.42
C GLU A 444 -7.74 -10.76 -5.53
N GLY A 445 -8.04 -12.04 -5.38
CA GLY A 445 -7.02 -13.09 -5.51
C GLY A 445 -6.31 -13.10 -6.86
N VAL A 446 -6.99 -12.68 -7.94
CA VAL A 446 -6.40 -12.60 -9.28
C VAL A 446 -5.24 -11.59 -9.35
N ASP A 447 -5.29 -10.54 -8.53
CA ASP A 447 -4.27 -9.48 -8.52
C ASP A 447 -2.91 -9.99 -8.01
N VAL A 448 -2.90 -11.04 -7.19
CA VAL A 448 -1.70 -11.60 -6.57
C VAL A 448 -1.35 -13.01 -7.05
N TYR A 449 -2.31 -13.73 -7.66
CA TYR A 449 -2.15 -15.15 -7.98
C TYR A 449 -1.04 -15.41 -9.01
N ALA A 450 -1.02 -14.66 -10.10
CA ALA A 450 -0.06 -14.90 -11.19
C ALA A 450 1.41 -14.73 -10.74
N GLY A 451 1.67 -13.74 -9.87
CA GLY A 451 3.01 -13.48 -9.35
C GLY A 451 3.44 -14.39 -8.19
N ASN A 452 2.49 -15.13 -7.57
CA ASN A 452 2.75 -15.93 -6.37
C ASN A 452 2.10 -17.30 -6.42
N LYS A 453 2.09 -17.94 -7.61
CA LYS A 453 1.30 -19.14 -7.88
C LYS A 453 1.53 -20.25 -6.87
N ASP A 454 2.79 -20.62 -6.59
CA ASP A 454 3.13 -21.72 -5.69
C ASP A 454 2.66 -21.48 -4.25
N VAL A 455 2.78 -20.25 -3.77
CA VAL A 455 2.26 -19.85 -2.45
C VAL A 455 0.75 -19.89 -2.46
N CYS A 456 0.11 -19.32 -3.49
CA CYS A 456 -1.34 -19.29 -3.62
C CYS A 456 -1.95 -20.70 -3.67
N GLU A 457 -1.31 -21.65 -4.38
CA GLU A 457 -1.77 -23.05 -4.42
C GLU A 457 -1.70 -23.73 -3.04
N LYS A 458 -0.67 -23.46 -2.25
CA LYS A 458 -0.58 -23.93 -0.86
C LYS A 458 -1.71 -23.36 0.00
N VAL A 459 -1.98 -22.05 -0.14
CA VAL A 459 -3.08 -21.37 0.55
C VAL A 459 -4.43 -21.98 0.16
N LEU A 460 -4.67 -22.22 -1.12
CA LEU A 460 -5.92 -22.80 -1.62
C LEU A 460 -6.11 -24.22 -1.11
N THR A 461 -5.06 -25.06 -1.15
CA THR A 461 -5.09 -26.44 -0.63
C THR A 461 -5.44 -26.46 0.86
N TYR A 462 -4.82 -25.59 1.65
CA TYR A 462 -5.13 -25.41 3.07
C TYR A 462 -6.58 -24.98 3.29
N LEU A 463 -7.01 -23.95 2.58
CA LEU A 463 -8.36 -23.38 2.73
C LEU A 463 -9.46 -24.36 2.29
N ASP A 464 -9.21 -25.16 1.24
CA ASP A 464 -10.13 -26.20 0.80
C ASP A 464 -10.31 -27.29 1.89
N ALA A 465 -9.22 -27.71 2.53
CA ALA A 465 -9.29 -28.68 3.63
C ALA A 465 -10.10 -28.12 4.82
N VAL A 466 -9.83 -26.88 5.23
CA VAL A 466 -10.59 -26.20 6.30
C VAL A 466 -12.06 -26.05 5.89
N ASN A 467 -12.34 -25.60 4.68
CA ASN A 467 -13.70 -25.38 4.20
C ASN A 467 -14.51 -26.69 4.02
N ALA A 468 -13.81 -27.81 3.79
CA ALA A 468 -14.46 -29.14 3.78
C ALA A 468 -15.02 -29.49 5.18
N VAL A 469 -14.31 -29.15 6.27
CA VAL A 469 -14.84 -29.33 7.63
C VAL A 469 -16.02 -28.40 7.90
N LEU A 470 -16.01 -27.19 7.35
CA LEU A 470 -17.08 -26.20 7.51
C LEU A 470 -18.31 -26.51 6.63
N ASN A 471 -18.23 -27.50 5.74
CA ASN A 471 -19.33 -27.84 4.84
C ASN A 471 -20.57 -28.32 5.63
N GLY A 472 -21.75 -27.82 5.25
CA GLY A 472 -23.00 -28.11 5.94
C GLY A 472 -23.23 -27.26 7.20
N THR A 473 -22.26 -26.44 7.60
CA THR A 473 -22.41 -25.48 8.70
C THR A 473 -22.67 -24.07 8.17
N PRO A 474 -23.20 -23.17 9.00
CA PRO A 474 -23.35 -21.77 8.62
C PRO A 474 -22.01 -21.02 8.54
N PHE A 475 -20.89 -21.64 8.86
CA PHE A 475 -19.55 -21.05 8.91
C PHE A 475 -18.75 -21.24 7.61
N LYS A 476 -19.29 -21.97 6.64
CA LYS A 476 -18.67 -22.19 5.34
C LYS A 476 -18.21 -20.87 4.70
N VAL A 477 -16.99 -20.84 4.20
CA VAL A 477 -16.41 -19.66 3.55
C VAL A 477 -16.53 -19.71 2.02
N ALA A 478 -16.45 -18.55 1.38
CA ALA A 478 -16.64 -18.37 -0.05
C ALA A 478 -15.52 -17.51 -0.68
N TYR A 479 -15.71 -17.07 -1.90
CA TYR A 479 -14.69 -16.38 -2.72
C TYR A 479 -14.08 -15.15 -2.05
N ARG A 480 -14.83 -14.38 -1.29
CA ARG A 480 -14.29 -13.21 -0.56
C ARG A 480 -13.22 -13.64 0.44
N THR A 481 -13.54 -14.60 1.30
CA THR A 481 -12.55 -15.13 2.27
C THR A 481 -11.35 -15.74 1.58
N ARG A 482 -11.55 -16.47 0.45
CA ARG A 482 -10.44 -16.96 -0.37
C ARG A 482 -9.52 -15.82 -0.81
N ASN A 483 -10.06 -14.74 -1.36
CA ASN A 483 -9.28 -13.60 -1.81
C ASN A 483 -8.50 -12.98 -0.64
N GLU A 484 -9.13 -12.83 0.52
CA GLU A 484 -8.49 -12.28 1.73
C GLU A 484 -7.36 -13.18 2.25
N PHE A 485 -7.51 -14.51 2.18
CA PHE A 485 -6.42 -15.45 2.49
C PHE A 485 -5.22 -15.27 1.57
N LEU A 486 -5.46 -15.20 0.26
CA LEU A 486 -4.40 -14.98 -0.73
C LEU A 486 -3.68 -13.65 -0.51
N LEU A 487 -4.43 -12.56 -0.34
CA LEU A 487 -3.87 -11.22 -0.11
C LEU A 487 -3.07 -11.17 1.19
N TYR A 488 -3.61 -11.71 2.29
CA TYR A 488 -2.94 -11.67 3.59
C TYR A 488 -1.63 -12.46 3.58
N VAL A 489 -1.63 -13.66 3.02
CA VAL A 489 -0.42 -14.48 2.96
C VAL A 489 0.64 -13.83 2.06
N VAL A 490 0.26 -13.33 0.88
CA VAL A 490 1.20 -12.65 -0.02
C VAL A 490 1.78 -11.39 0.62
N ASN A 491 0.95 -10.58 1.28
CA ASN A 491 1.40 -9.38 1.99
C ASN A 491 2.28 -9.69 3.21
N ASN A 492 2.30 -10.94 3.71
CA ASN A 492 3.21 -11.38 4.77
C ASN A 492 4.59 -11.81 4.27
N LEU A 493 4.75 -12.16 3.00
CA LEU A 493 6.01 -12.70 2.48
C LEU A 493 7.23 -11.78 2.72
N PRO A 494 7.12 -10.46 2.63
CA PRO A 494 8.23 -9.55 2.95
C PRO A 494 8.69 -9.59 4.41
N TYR A 495 7.82 -10.03 5.35
CA TYR A 495 8.14 -10.11 6.78
C TYR A 495 8.76 -11.47 7.12
N ASN A 496 9.91 -11.76 6.53
CA ASN A 496 10.59 -13.05 6.58
C ASN A 496 11.80 -13.09 7.50
N LYS A 497 11.90 -12.16 8.45
CA LYS A 497 12.95 -12.13 9.49
C LYS A 497 12.34 -12.23 10.88
N ASP A 498 13.11 -12.80 11.82
CA ASP A 498 12.79 -12.81 13.23
C ASP A 498 13.30 -11.55 13.97
N GLU A 499 13.11 -11.49 15.27
CA GLU A 499 13.54 -10.39 16.15
C GLU A 499 15.07 -10.17 16.14
N ASN A 500 15.84 -11.19 15.74
CA ASN A 500 17.29 -11.15 15.64
C ASN A 500 17.79 -10.91 14.20
N GLU A 501 16.92 -10.45 13.30
CA GLU A 501 17.20 -10.26 11.88
C GLU A 501 17.57 -11.55 11.12
N THR A 502 17.30 -12.72 11.72
CA THR A 502 17.57 -14.01 11.09
C THR A 502 16.46 -14.36 10.11
N LYS A 503 16.83 -14.78 8.90
CA LYS A 503 15.86 -15.15 7.87
C LYS A 503 15.06 -16.39 8.27
N LEU A 504 13.75 -16.26 8.19
CA LEU A 504 12.81 -17.36 8.44
C LEU A 504 12.64 -18.23 7.19
N GLU A 505 12.40 -19.51 7.40
CA GLU A 505 12.06 -20.42 6.30
C GLU A 505 10.76 -19.99 5.62
N PRO A 506 10.69 -20.00 4.26
CA PRO A 506 9.50 -19.58 3.52
C PRO A 506 8.22 -20.32 3.93
N GLY A 507 8.33 -21.63 4.22
CA GLY A 507 7.20 -22.44 4.70
C GLY A 507 6.65 -21.95 6.03
N TYR A 508 7.54 -21.54 6.94
CA TYR A 508 7.16 -20.97 8.23
C TYR A 508 6.40 -19.64 8.07
N VAL A 509 6.89 -18.75 7.22
CA VAL A 509 6.24 -17.44 6.96
C VAL A 509 4.82 -17.64 6.43
N VAL A 510 4.64 -18.56 5.47
CA VAL A 510 3.33 -18.88 4.91
C VAL A 510 2.42 -19.51 5.96
N ALA A 511 2.92 -20.48 6.75
CA ALA A 511 2.11 -21.16 7.76
C ALA A 511 1.71 -20.21 8.90
N ARG A 512 2.60 -19.32 9.35
CA ARG A 512 2.29 -18.26 10.32
C ARG A 512 1.17 -17.37 9.81
N ALA A 513 1.25 -16.92 8.55
CA ALA A 513 0.23 -16.09 7.95
C ALA A 513 -1.12 -16.83 7.78
N LEU A 514 -1.09 -18.14 7.45
CA LEU A 514 -2.29 -18.97 7.39
C LEU A 514 -2.96 -19.11 8.75
N ASP A 515 -2.18 -19.30 9.80
CA ASP A 515 -2.71 -19.39 11.17
C ASP A 515 -3.41 -18.09 11.58
N GLU A 516 -2.76 -16.96 11.35
CA GLU A 516 -3.31 -15.65 11.67
C GLU A 516 -4.61 -15.34 10.91
N ILE A 517 -4.62 -15.52 9.58
CA ILE A 517 -5.82 -15.26 8.79
C ILE A 517 -6.95 -16.25 9.08
N THR A 518 -6.63 -17.48 9.50
CA THR A 518 -7.62 -18.45 9.96
C THR A 518 -8.33 -17.96 11.22
N SER A 519 -7.59 -17.44 12.20
CA SER A 519 -8.20 -16.79 13.36
C SER A 519 -9.06 -15.60 12.96
N MET A 520 -8.54 -14.71 12.10
CA MET A 520 -9.22 -13.47 11.70
C MET A 520 -10.50 -13.70 10.91
N LYS A 521 -10.57 -14.72 10.04
CA LYS A 521 -11.65 -14.86 9.04
C LYS A 521 -12.48 -16.12 9.16
N VAL A 522 -11.99 -17.15 9.85
CA VAL A 522 -12.71 -18.40 10.04
C VAL A 522 -13.21 -18.47 11.49
N LEU A 523 -12.31 -18.41 12.47
CA LEU A 523 -12.69 -18.57 13.86
C LEU A 523 -13.57 -17.45 14.39
N SER A 524 -13.32 -16.21 13.97
CA SER A 524 -14.11 -15.02 14.33
C SER A 524 -15.60 -15.13 13.99
N ARG A 525 -15.98 -16.08 13.14
CA ARG A 525 -17.36 -16.31 12.69
C ARG A 525 -18.05 -17.49 13.40
N ILE A 526 -17.28 -18.25 14.20
CA ILE A 526 -17.77 -19.46 14.86
C ILE A 526 -18.34 -19.09 16.22
N GLU A 527 -19.65 -19.29 16.34
CA GLU A 527 -20.40 -19.12 17.59
C GLU A 527 -21.65 -20.01 17.60
N GLY A 528 -22.04 -20.47 18.75
CA GLY A 528 -23.28 -21.24 18.92
C GLY A 528 -23.26 -22.16 20.11
N ASP A 529 -24.41 -22.79 20.31
CA ASP A 529 -24.60 -23.87 21.24
C ASP A 529 -24.03 -25.20 20.70
N ASP A 530 -24.09 -26.25 21.49
CA ASP A 530 -23.62 -27.60 21.17
C ASP A 530 -24.30 -28.22 19.94
N THR A 531 -25.48 -27.73 19.54
CA THR A 531 -26.17 -28.17 18.33
C THR A 531 -25.56 -27.57 17.05
N LYS A 532 -24.97 -26.39 17.13
CA LYS A 532 -24.32 -25.69 16.00
C LYS A 532 -22.81 -25.92 15.98
N VAL A 533 -22.20 -25.97 17.17
CA VAL A 533 -20.77 -26.10 17.38
C VAL A 533 -20.53 -27.26 18.34
N SER A 534 -20.41 -28.49 17.81
CA SER A 534 -20.15 -29.67 18.64
C SER A 534 -18.67 -29.83 18.99
N ASP A 535 -18.36 -30.59 20.05
CA ASP A 535 -16.99 -30.97 20.39
C ASP A 535 -16.24 -31.63 19.22
N GLU A 536 -16.93 -32.56 18.52
CA GLU A 536 -16.38 -33.25 17.36
C GLU A 536 -16.08 -32.30 16.19
N PHE A 537 -16.91 -31.28 16.02
CA PHE A 537 -16.66 -30.26 15.00
C PHE A 537 -15.39 -29.46 15.34
N ILE A 538 -15.24 -29.01 16.59
CA ILE A 538 -14.04 -28.27 17.03
C ILE A 538 -12.78 -29.15 16.90
N ASP A 539 -12.86 -30.41 17.30
CA ASP A 539 -11.71 -31.35 17.23
C ASP A 539 -11.30 -31.61 15.77
N ARG A 540 -12.27 -31.81 14.86
CA ARG A 540 -11.96 -31.99 13.43
C ARG A 540 -11.35 -30.72 12.83
N LEU A 541 -11.91 -29.56 13.15
CA LEU A 541 -11.39 -28.28 12.66
C LEU A 541 -9.97 -28.05 13.19
N ARG A 542 -9.73 -28.27 14.49
CA ARG A 542 -8.42 -28.15 15.10
C ARG A 542 -7.38 -29.06 14.44
N LYS A 543 -7.73 -30.33 14.25
CA LYS A 543 -6.83 -31.29 13.60
C LYS A 543 -6.52 -30.89 12.14
N THR A 544 -7.52 -30.46 11.38
CA THR A 544 -7.32 -30.05 9.99
C THR A 544 -6.42 -28.83 9.88
N ILE A 545 -6.59 -27.83 10.77
CA ILE A 545 -5.71 -26.65 10.83
C ILE A 545 -4.29 -27.08 11.19
N GLU A 546 -4.11 -27.91 12.22
CA GLU A 546 -2.81 -28.39 12.66
C GLU A 546 -2.07 -29.15 11.54
N ASP A 547 -2.74 -30.10 10.90
CA ASP A 547 -2.18 -30.90 9.80
C ASP A 547 -1.82 -30.00 8.60
N GLY A 548 -2.67 -29.04 8.28
CA GLY A 548 -2.45 -28.10 7.17
C GLY A 548 -1.28 -27.14 7.43
N LEU A 549 -1.15 -26.60 8.63
CA LEU A 549 -0.01 -25.75 9.00
C LEU A 549 1.30 -26.53 8.96
N LYS A 550 1.33 -27.77 9.48
CA LYS A 550 2.51 -28.65 9.40
C LYS A 550 2.91 -28.99 7.97
N ALA A 551 1.93 -29.27 7.10
CA ALA A 551 2.19 -29.55 5.70
C ALA A 551 2.85 -28.38 4.95
N VAL A 552 2.57 -27.15 5.36
CA VAL A 552 3.12 -25.94 4.75
C VAL A 552 4.47 -25.53 5.37
N SER A 553 4.60 -25.61 6.72
CA SER A 553 5.83 -25.21 7.43
C SER A 553 6.97 -26.21 7.33
N GLY A 554 6.68 -27.49 7.09
CA GLY A 554 7.61 -28.59 7.23
C GLY A 554 7.62 -29.20 8.65
N GLU A 555 8.04 -30.46 8.76
CA GLU A 555 7.95 -31.24 10.02
C GLU A 555 8.89 -30.74 11.12
N GLU A 556 9.96 -30.03 10.79
CA GLU A 556 10.99 -29.62 11.76
C GLU A 556 10.70 -28.28 12.45
N GLN A 557 9.66 -27.55 12.03
CA GLN A 557 9.37 -26.22 12.58
C GLN A 557 8.07 -26.21 13.41
N THR A 558 8.19 -25.79 14.66
CA THR A 558 7.05 -25.61 15.56
C THR A 558 6.51 -24.18 15.44
N ILE A 559 5.25 -24.04 15.00
CA ILE A 559 4.52 -22.77 15.01
C ILE A 559 3.75 -22.67 16.32
N THR A 560 3.90 -21.56 17.03
CA THR A 560 3.00 -21.21 18.12
C THR A 560 1.70 -20.70 17.52
N SER A 561 0.69 -21.56 17.45
CA SER A 561 -0.55 -21.28 16.72
C SER A 561 -1.57 -20.58 17.61
N ILE A 562 -1.98 -19.36 17.20
CA ILE A 562 -3.06 -18.60 17.83
C ILE A 562 -4.43 -19.24 17.55
N SER A 563 -4.63 -19.81 16.36
CA SER A 563 -5.87 -20.50 15.98
C SER A 563 -6.11 -21.74 16.82
N LEU A 564 -5.07 -22.57 17.04
CA LEU A 564 -5.19 -23.78 17.87
C LEU A 564 -5.41 -23.44 19.35
N ALA A 565 -4.76 -22.39 19.84
CA ALA A 565 -4.98 -21.88 21.21
C ALA A 565 -6.44 -21.40 21.37
N LYS A 566 -6.95 -20.64 20.40
CA LYS A 566 -8.33 -20.14 20.42
C LYS A 566 -9.37 -21.27 20.34
N LEU A 567 -9.15 -22.27 19.49
CA LEU A 567 -10.05 -23.44 19.43
C LEU A 567 -10.05 -24.25 20.73
N LYS A 568 -8.93 -24.34 21.43
CA LYS A 568 -8.85 -24.96 22.75
C LYS A 568 -9.69 -24.18 23.78
N GLU A 569 -9.61 -22.84 23.76
CA GLU A 569 -10.42 -21.97 24.60
C GLU A 569 -11.92 -22.14 24.28
N MET A 570 -12.29 -22.07 23.00
CA MET A 570 -13.68 -22.25 22.55
C MET A 570 -14.24 -23.62 22.95
N LYS A 571 -13.43 -24.67 22.86
CA LYS A 571 -13.83 -26.02 23.32
C LYS A 571 -14.09 -26.05 24.81
N ALA A 572 -13.23 -25.40 25.61
CA ALA A 572 -13.45 -25.35 27.08
C ALA A 572 -14.74 -24.59 27.44
N LYS A 573 -15.08 -23.53 26.71
CA LYS A 573 -16.32 -22.76 26.89
C LYS A 573 -17.57 -23.55 26.51
N LEU A 574 -17.48 -24.43 25.52
CA LEU A 574 -18.59 -25.28 25.09
C LEU A 574 -19.12 -26.19 26.22
N ALA A 575 -18.28 -26.53 27.20
CA ALA A 575 -18.72 -27.26 28.39
C ALA A 575 -19.83 -26.53 29.19
N SER A 576 -19.98 -25.20 29.02
CA SER A 576 -21.10 -24.41 29.57
C SER A 576 -22.32 -24.34 28.68
N GLY A 577 -22.33 -25.06 27.54
CA GLY A 577 -23.44 -25.15 26.59
C GLY A 577 -23.41 -24.13 25.45
N TYR A 578 -22.41 -23.23 25.44
CA TYR A 578 -22.27 -22.23 24.37
C TYR A 578 -20.80 -21.85 24.19
N THR A 579 -20.42 -21.59 22.97
CA THR A 579 -19.08 -21.06 22.64
C THR A 579 -19.15 -19.96 21.61
N SER A 580 -18.21 -19.03 21.71
CA SER A 580 -18.04 -17.95 20.74
C SER A 580 -16.57 -17.53 20.71
N PHE A 581 -16.11 -17.09 19.54
CA PHE A 581 -14.82 -16.40 19.43
C PHE A 581 -14.79 -15.12 20.29
N TRP A 582 -15.94 -14.45 20.41
CA TRP A 582 -16.11 -13.12 20.99
C TRP A 582 -16.35 -13.09 22.51
N SER A 583 -16.34 -14.19 23.18
CA SER A 583 -16.67 -14.29 24.62
C SER A 583 -15.51 -14.80 25.43
#